data_627fa32c476c04999f3213b38d906c93
#
_entry.id   627fa32c476c04999f3213b38d906c93
#
_cell.length_a   1.000
_cell.length_b   1.000
_cell.length_c   1.000
_cell.angle_alpha   90.00
_cell.angle_beta   90.00
_cell.angle_gamma   90.00
#
_symmetry.space_group_name_H-M   'P 1'
#
loop_
_entity.id
_entity.type
_entity.pdbx_description
1 polymer ?
#
loop_
_entity_poly.entity_id
_entity_poly.type
_entity_poly.pdbx_seq_one_letter_code
_entity_poly.pdbx_strand_id
1 'polypeptide(L)'
;MVCGGAGCLTPGLELGRIILPVSAVRDEGASYHYLEPGREAACPAEGLAVARRGLAALGVPVLEGKTWTTDALYRETEGKIARRAAEGCLTVEMECAGFFAAAQFHGLPLAQLLYAGDDLSADTWDSRGWDRQHTVRRNLLETALDLVTYF
;
A
#
# COMPACT_ATOMS: atom_id res chain seq x y z
N MET A 1 11.89 -3.78 -4.05
CA MET A 1 10.73 -4.22 -3.23
C MET A 1 10.64 -3.32 -2.01
N VAL A 2 9.45 -2.85 -1.65
CA VAL A 2 9.15 -2.08 -0.43
C VAL A 2 8.10 -2.84 0.37
N CYS A 3 8.09 -2.72 1.69
CA CYS A 3 7.01 -3.26 2.53
C CYS A 3 6.74 -2.36 3.74
N GLY A 4 5.49 -2.31 4.18
CA GLY A 4 5.04 -1.45 5.28
C GLY A 4 3.66 -1.82 5.82
N GLY A 5 3.19 -1.05 6.80
CA GLY A 5 1.83 -1.12 7.32
C GLY A 5 0.92 -0.10 6.66
N ALA A 6 -0.40 -0.33 6.71
CA ALA A 6 -1.38 0.60 6.21
C ALA A 6 -2.69 0.51 7.02
N GLY A 7 -3.36 1.64 7.21
CA GLY A 7 -4.70 1.70 7.78
C GLY A 7 -5.74 1.18 6.79
N CYS A 8 -6.74 0.47 7.29
CA CYS A 8 -7.80 -0.13 6.47
C CYS A 8 -8.93 0.86 6.22
N LEU A 9 -9.32 1.02 4.95
CA LEU A 9 -10.47 1.84 4.53
C LEU A 9 -11.67 0.97 4.11
N THR A 10 -11.49 -0.35 4.04
CA THR A 10 -12.52 -1.30 3.61
C THR A 10 -12.98 -2.13 4.79
N PRO A 11 -14.30 -2.16 5.10
CA PRO A 11 -14.83 -3.00 6.17
C PRO A 11 -14.50 -4.48 5.97
N GLY A 12 -14.16 -5.16 7.06
CA GLY A 12 -13.87 -6.59 7.05
C GLY A 12 -12.50 -6.99 6.53
N LEU A 13 -11.63 -6.03 6.24
CA LEU A 13 -10.23 -6.32 5.90
C LEU A 13 -9.48 -6.77 7.16
N GLU A 14 -9.10 -8.05 7.19
CA GLU A 14 -8.49 -8.68 8.35
C GLU A 14 -7.11 -8.11 8.67
N LEU A 15 -6.81 -7.95 9.97
CA LEU A 15 -5.48 -7.57 10.44
C LEU A 15 -4.40 -8.52 9.89
N GLY A 16 -3.36 -7.95 9.34
CA GLY A 16 -2.25 -8.72 8.76
C GLY A 16 -2.48 -9.23 7.34
N ARG A 17 -3.67 -9.00 6.75
CA ARG A 17 -3.89 -9.30 5.32
C ARG A 17 -2.87 -8.56 4.47
N ILE A 18 -2.20 -9.28 3.57
CA ILE A 18 -1.23 -8.68 2.66
C ILE A 18 -1.97 -8.04 1.48
N ILE A 19 -1.63 -6.79 1.20
CA ILE A 19 -2.12 -6.02 0.06
C ILE A 19 -0.95 -5.75 -0.89
N LEU A 20 -1.20 -5.94 -2.19
CA LEU A 20 -0.31 -5.52 -3.27
C LEU A 20 -0.95 -4.30 -3.97
N PRO A 21 -0.49 -3.07 -3.67
CA PRO A 21 -1.00 -1.88 -4.32
C PRO A 21 -0.71 -1.90 -5.84
N VAL A 22 -1.77 -1.76 -6.64
CA VAL A 22 -1.66 -1.62 -8.10
C VAL A 22 -1.57 -0.16 -8.53
N SER A 23 -2.10 0.76 -7.71
CA SER A 23 -1.96 2.20 -7.83
C SER A 23 -2.11 2.87 -6.46
N ALA A 24 -1.67 4.12 -6.36
CA ALA A 24 -1.78 4.93 -5.17
C ALA A 24 -2.39 6.31 -5.51
N VAL A 25 -3.42 6.72 -4.77
CA VAL A 25 -3.95 8.09 -4.85
C VAL A 25 -2.93 9.05 -4.26
N ARG A 26 -2.60 10.09 -5.01
CA ARG A 26 -1.59 11.11 -4.66
C ARG A 26 -2.24 12.22 -3.84
N ASP A 27 -2.08 12.17 -2.52
CA ASP A 27 -2.51 13.22 -1.57
C ASP A 27 -1.32 13.64 -0.69
N GLU A 28 -0.16 13.75 -1.31
CA GLU A 28 1.15 14.07 -0.76
C GLU A 28 1.95 14.92 -1.75
N GLY A 29 3.09 15.45 -1.37
CA GLY A 29 3.89 16.36 -2.21
C GLY A 29 4.98 15.68 -3.05
N ALA A 30 5.57 14.59 -2.58
CA ALA A 30 6.80 14.01 -3.15
C ALA A 30 6.62 13.51 -4.59
N SER A 31 5.52 12.82 -4.89
CA SER A 31 5.29 12.24 -6.22
C SER A 31 5.21 13.27 -7.35
N TYR A 32 4.82 14.52 -7.03
CA TYR A 32 4.73 15.61 -8.02
C TYR A 32 6.08 16.13 -8.49
N HIS A 33 7.18 15.75 -7.83
CA HIS A 33 8.55 16.05 -8.28
C HIS A 33 9.05 15.04 -9.32
N TYR A 34 8.37 13.91 -9.50
CA TYR A 34 8.80 12.82 -10.38
C TYR A 34 7.83 12.54 -11.53
N LEU A 35 6.55 12.79 -11.35
CA LEU A 35 5.52 12.56 -12.38
C LEU A 35 4.69 13.83 -12.61
N GLU A 36 4.25 14.00 -13.84
CA GLU A 36 3.28 15.04 -14.21
C GLU A 36 2.06 15.02 -13.25
N PRO A 37 1.41 16.18 -13.04
CA PRO A 37 0.21 16.25 -12.24
C PRO A 37 -0.85 15.22 -12.66
N GLY A 38 -1.35 14.49 -11.69
CA GLY A 38 -2.36 13.45 -11.91
C GLY A 38 -2.93 12.93 -10.60
N ARG A 39 -4.03 12.20 -10.69
CA ARG A 39 -4.74 11.71 -9.51
C ARG A 39 -4.04 10.56 -8.83
N GLU A 40 -3.40 9.69 -9.60
CA GLU A 40 -2.81 8.45 -9.12
C GLU A 40 -1.41 8.25 -9.68
N ALA A 41 -0.60 7.51 -8.95
CA ALA A 41 0.62 6.91 -9.44
C ALA A 41 0.41 5.39 -9.55
N ALA A 42 0.59 4.82 -10.75
CA ALA A 42 0.48 3.39 -10.96
C ALA A 42 1.72 2.66 -10.44
N CYS A 43 1.57 1.43 -9.97
CA CYS A 43 2.72 0.55 -9.74
C CYS A 43 3.47 0.33 -11.06
N PRO A 44 4.82 0.43 -11.11
CA PRO A 44 5.59 0.07 -12.30
C PRO A 44 5.20 -1.31 -12.83
N ALA A 45 4.85 -1.39 -14.11
CA ALA A 45 4.24 -2.59 -14.70
C ALA A 45 5.14 -3.84 -14.55
N GLU A 46 6.45 -3.68 -14.74
CA GLU A 46 7.41 -4.77 -14.58
C GLU A 46 7.47 -5.23 -13.13
N GLY A 47 7.59 -4.30 -12.16
CA GLY A 47 7.62 -4.63 -10.74
C GLY A 47 6.35 -5.33 -10.29
N LEU A 48 5.18 -4.87 -10.74
CA LEU A 48 3.89 -5.50 -10.45
C LEU A 48 3.83 -6.94 -11.00
N ALA A 49 4.28 -7.13 -12.24
CA ALA A 49 4.30 -8.47 -12.87
C ALA A 49 5.25 -9.43 -12.13
N VAL A 50 6.42 -8.94 -11.71
CA VAL A 50 7.37 -9.75 -10.91
C VAL A 50 6.76 -10.12 -9.56
N ALA A 51 6.19 -9.14 -8.84
CA ALA A 51 5.56 -9.39 -7.54
C ALA A 51 4.43 -10.43 -7.64
N ARG A 52 3.56 -10.34 -8.65
CA ARG A 52 2.49 -11.32 -8.89
C ARG A 52 3.02 -12.72 -9.09
N ARG A 53 4.04 -12.89 -9.95
CA ARG A 53 4.65 -14.20 -10.20
C ARG A 53 5.30 -14.78 -8.94
N GLY A 54 6.06 -13.96 -8.21
CA GLY A 54 6.74 -14.39 -7.00
C GLY A 54 5.75 -14.77 -5.89
N LEU A 55 4.73 -13.96 -5.64
CA LEU A 55 3.69 -14.25 -4.64
C LEU A 55 2.93 -15.56 -4.97
N ALA A 56 2.60 -15.77 -6.25
CA ALA A 56 1.97 -17.01 -6.70
C ALA A 56 2.89 -18.22 -6.48
N ALA A 57 4.18 -18.10 -6.81
CA ALA A 57 5.17 -19.17 -6.62
C ALA A 57 5.39 -19.50 -5.14
N LEU A 58 5.37 -18.50 -4.26
CA LEU A 58 5.50 -18.67 -2.81
C LEU A 58 4.19 -19.13 -2.14
N GLY A 59 3.07 -19.16 -2.87
CA GLY A 59 1.76 -19.53 -2.32
C GLY A 59 1.23 -18.51 -1.31
N VAL A 60 1.67 -17.25 -1.38
CA VAL A 60 1.25 -16.19 -0.46
C VAL A 60 -0.05 -15.55 -0.95
N PRO A 61 -1.16 -15.66 -0.19
CA PRO A 61 -2.43 -15.03 -0.57
C PRO A 61 -2.34 -13.51 -0.42
N VAL A 62 -2.64 -12.79 -1.48
CA VAL A 62 -2.58 -11.33 -1.54
C VAL A 62 -3.89 -10.76 -2.05
N LEU A 63 -4.26 -9.57 -1.57
CA LEU A 63 -5.34 -8.76 -2.11
C LEU A 63 -4.74 -7.63 -2.94
N GLU A 64 -5.08 -7.56 -4.21
CA GLU A 64 -4.67 -6.44 -5.06
C GLU A 64 -5.67 -5.30 -4.98
N GLY A 65 -5.19 -4.07 -4.94
CA GLY A 65 -6.07 -2.92 -4.91
C GLY A 65 -5.34 -1.59 -4.88
N LYS A 66 -6.10 -0.55 -4.73
CA LYS A 66 -5.59 0.82 -4.65
C LYS A 66 -5.29 1.18 -3.19
N THR A 67 -4.25 1.97 -2.95
CA THR A 67 -4.01 2.64 -1.66
C THR A 67 -4.18 4.16 -1.79
N TRP A 68 -4.37 4.83 -0.68
CA TRP A 68 -4.31 6.29 -0.58
C TRP A 68 -3.03 6.68 0.13
N THR A 69 -2.16 7.45 -0.54
CA THR A 69 -0.95 8.00 0.06
C THR A 69 -1.22 9.43 0.53
N THR A 70 -1.02 9.70 1.83
CA THR A 70 -1.16 11.03 2.43
C THR A 70 0.08 11.40 3.23
N ASP A 71 0.50 12.66 3.19
CA ASP A 71 1.56 13.21 4.05
C ASP A 71 1.01 13.86 5.34
N ALA A 72 -0.29 13.75 5.58
CA ALA A 72 -1.00 14.44 6.65
C ALA A 72 -1.91 13.47 7.44
N LEU A 73 -1.33 12.53 8.16
CA LEU A 73 -1.98 11.50 8.99
C LEU A 73 -3.14 12.09 9.84
N TYR A 74 -2.90 13.20 10.54
CA TYR A 74 -3.92 13.84 11.38
C TYR A 74 -5.00 14.61 10.59
N ARG A 75 -5.00 14.50 9.28
CA ARG A 75 -6.01 15.05 8.37
C ARG A 75 -6.81 13.96 7.64
N GLU A 76 -6.74 12.74 8.09
CA GLU A 76 -7.57 11.61 7.66
C GLU A 76 -8.97 11.72 8.27
N THR A 77 -9.71 12.74 7.85
CA THR A 77 -11.07 13.01 8.34
C THR A 77 -12.07 12.01 7.76
N GLU A 78 -13.19 11.77 8.46
CA GLU A 78 -14.28 10.87 8.00
C GLU A 78 -14.68 11.12 6.54
N GLY A 79 -14.85 12.39 6.15
CA GLY A 79 -15.20 12.75 4.77
C GLY A 79 -14.10 12.40 3.75
N LYS A 80 -12.82 12.50 4.12
CA LYS A 80 -11.72 12.04 3.26
C LYS A 80 -11.70 10.52 3.18
N ILE A 81 -11.82 9.81 4.29
CA ILE A 81 -11.86 8.35 4.37
C ILE A 81 -12.98 7.83 3.47
N ALA A 82 -14.21 8.30 3.65
CA ALA A 82 -15.35 7.91 2.83
C ALA A 82 -15.11 8.17 1.32
N ARG A 83 -14.52 9.31 0.98
CA ARG A 83 -14.18 9.65 -0.41
C ARG A 83 -13.14 8.70 -0.98
N ARG A 84 -12.07 8.37 -0.24
CA ARG A 84 -11.01 7.47 -0.70
C ARG A 84 -11.51 6.03 -0.83
N ALA A 85 -12.34 5.57 0.11
CA ALA A 85 -13.01 4.29 0.00
C ALA A 85 -13.90 4.22 -1.26
N ALA A 86 -14.69 5.28 -1.54
CA ALA A 86 -15.51 5.39 -2.75
C ALA A 86 -14.68 5.44 -4.06
N GLU A 87 -13.44 5.92 -4.01
CA GLU A 87 -12.48 5.87 -5.12
C GLU A 87 -11.84 4.47 -5.29
N GLY A 88 -12.19 3.51 -4.43
CA GLY A 88 -11.69 2.14 -4.45
C GLY A 88 -10.37 1.92 -3.70
N CYS A 89 -9.98 2.86 -2.82
CA CYS A 89 -8.83 2.63 -1.95
C CYS A 89 -9.17 1.60 -0.87
N LEU A 90 -8.36 0.56 -0.78
CA LEU A 90 -8.45 -0.46 0.28
C LEU A 90 -7.79 0.02 1.57
N THR A 91 -6.72 0.80 1.43
CA THR A 91 -5.83 1.21 2.52
C THR A 91 -5.38 2.66 2.39
N VAL A 92 -4.83 3.19 3.49
CA VAL A 92 -4.12 4.47 3.56
C VAL A 92 -2.74 4.25 4.16
N GLU A 93 -1.73 4.92 3.61
CA GLU A 93 -0.33 4.92 4.06
C GLU A 93 0.34 6.24 3.62
N MET A 94 1.65 6.37 3.75
CA MET A 94 2.31 7.67 3.60
C MET A 94 3.38 7.72 2.49
N GLU A 95 3.69 6.63 1.77
CA GLU A 95 4.87 6.58 0.88
C GLU A 95 4.62 6.04 -0.53
N CYS A 96 3.61 5.20 -0.76
CA CYS A 96 3.43 4.40 -1.98
C CYS A 96 3.44 5.24 -3.26
N ALA A 97 2.71 6.35 -3.29
CA ALA A 97 2.66 7.21 -4.47
C ALA A 97 4.03 7.80 -4.80
N GLY A 98 4.79 8.22 -3.78
CA GLY A 98 6.15 8.73 -3.94
C GLY A 98 7.10 7.65 -4.48
N PHE A 99 7.05 6.44 -3.93
CA PHE A 99 7.85 5.31 -4.41
C PHE A 99 7.52 4.93 -5.85
N PHE A 100 6.24 4.85 -6.21
CA PHE A 100 5.82 4.52 -7.57
C PHE A 100 6.26 5.61 -8.55
N ALA A 101 6.11 6.88 -8.18
CA ALA A 101 6.51 8.00 -9.00
C ALA A 101 8.03 8.02 -9.23
N ALA A 102 8.82 7.89 -8.19
CA ALA A 102 10.27 7.86 -8.28
C ALA A 102 10.75 6.65 -9.10
N ALA A 103 10.17 5.48 -8.90
CA ALA A 103 10.51 4.27 -9.65
C ALA A 103 10.21 4.42 -11.15
N GLN A 104 9.05 5.00 -11.51
CA GLN A 104 8.71 5.28 -12.91
C GLN A 104 9.69 6.28 -13.53
N PHE A 105 10.01 7.37 -12.82
CA PHE A 105 10.96 8.38 -13.30
C PHE A 105 12.34 7.79 -13.59
N HIS A 106 12.81 6.87 -12.75
CA HIS A 106 14.11 6.22 -12.91
C HIS A 106 14.08 4.94 -13.76
N GLY A 107 12.92 4.51 -14.25
CA GLY A 107 12.77 3.28 -15.03
C GLY A 107 13.11 2.02 -14.22
N LEU A 108 12.79 2.01 -12.92
CA LEU A 108 13.12 0.90 -12.02
C LEU A 108 11.90 -0.02 -11.81
N PRO A 109 12.08 -1.35 -11.83
CA PRO A 109 11.04 -2.28 -11.42
C PRO A 109 10.87 -2.19 -9.89
N LEU A 110 9.71 -1.75 -9.45
CA LEU A 110 9.38 -1.63 -8.03
C LEU A 110 7.96 -2.15 -7.78
N ALA A 111 7.77 -2.86 -6.68
CA ALA A 111 6.47 -3.15 -6.10
C ALA A 111 6.54 -2.96 -4.58
N GLN A 112 5.37 -2.74 -3.98
CA GLN A 112 5.21 -2.59 -2.53
C GLN A 112 4.25 -3.63 -2.00
N LEU A 113 4.54 -4.19 -0.83
CA LEU A 113 3.62 -4.97 -0.03
C LEU A 113 3.20 -4.16 1.19
N LEU A 114 1.91 -4.16 1.48
CA LEU A 114 1.36 -3.58 2.70
C LEU A 114 0.70 -4.68 3.54
N TYR A 115 0.73 -4.57 4.87
CA TYR A 115 -0.18 -5.33 5.71
C TYR A 115 -1.31 -4.44 6.20
N ALA A 116 -2.51 -4.98 6.26
CA ALA A 116 -3.66 -4.33 6.88
C ALA A 116 -3.40 -4.18 8.38
N GLY A 117 -3.31 -2.96 8.86
CA GLY A 117 -3.06 -2.59 10.25
C GLY A 117 -4.34 -2.18 10.97
N ASP A 118 -4.36 -0.96 11.48
CA ASP A 118 -5.51 -0.33 12.13
C ASP A 118 -6.72 -0.17 11.19
N ASP A 119 -7.90 0.02 11.75
CA ASP A 119 -9.15 0.12 11.01
C ASP A 119 -9.77 1.51 11.12
N LEU A 120 -9.90 2.16 9.95
CA LEU A 120 -10.56 3.44 9.78
C LEU A 120 -11.92 3.30 9.07
N SER A 121 -12.35 2.08 8.75
CA SER A 121 -13.57 1.84 7.96
C SER A 121 -14.88 1.97 8.75
N ALA A 122 -14.79 2.03 10.09
CA ALA A 122 -15.93 2.21 10.99
C ALA A 122 -15.99 3.67 11.50
N ASP A 123 -17.08 4.02 12.18
CA ASP A 123 -17.30 5.35 12.76
C ASP A 123 -16.25 5.74 13.81
N THR A 124 -15.59 4.76 14.40
CA THR A 124 -14.52 4.96 15.38
C THR A 124 -13.25 4.23 14.93
N TRP A 125 -12.12 4.92 15.03
CA TRP A 125 -10.82 4.33 14.77
C TRP A 125 -10.52 3.16 15.71
N ASP A 126 -10.16 2.01 15.16
CA ASP A 126 -9.70 0.85 15.91
C ASP A 126 -8.22 0.59 15.61
N SER A 127 -7.37 0.74 16.63
CA SER A 127 -5.93 0.51 16.50
C SER A 127 -5.57 -0.94 16.20
N ARG A 128 -6.43 -1.91 16.54
CA ARG A 128 -6.16 -3.36 16.44
C ARG A 128 -4.81 -3.78 17.05
N GLY A 129 -4.18 -2.91 17.83
CA GLY A 129 -2.83 -3.10 18.39
C GLY A 129 -1.77 -3.27 17.30
N TRP A 130 -1.90 -2.57 16.17
CA TRP A 130 -1.01 -2.68 15.01
C TRP A 130 0.46 -2.47 15.37
N ASP A 131 0.76 -1.66 16.37
CA ASP A 131 2.11 -1.36 16.88
C ASP A 131 2.79 -2.58 17.53
N ARG A 132 2.01 -3.56 17.99
CA ARG A 132 2.46 -4.79 18.67
C ARG A 132 2.46 -6.02 17.75
N GLN A 133 2.11 -5.88 16.49
CA GLN A 133 1.99 -6.98 15.52
C GLN A 133 3.38 -7.40 14.96
N HIS A 134 4.28 -7.80 15.87
CA HIS A 134 5.67 -8.15 15.50
C HIS A 134 5.73 -9.33 14.54
N THR A 135 4.88 -10.34 14.71
CA THR A 135 4.84 -11.52 13.82
C THR A 135 4.37 -11.13 12.43
N VAL A 136 3.30 -10.31 12.31
CA VAL A 136 2.80 -9.82 11.02
C VAL A 136 3.89 -9.05 10.27
N ARG A 137 4.58 -8.15 10.96
CA ARG A 137 5.67 -7.35 10.36
C ARG A 137 6.83 -8.21 9.92
N ARG A 138 7.23 -9.20 10.73
CA ARG A 138 8.28 -10.15 10.38
C ARG A 138 7.90 -10.96 9.15
N ASN A 139 6.73 -11.57 9.13
CA ASN A 139 6.27 -12.38 8.00
C ASN A 139 6.21 -11.54 6.70
N LEU A 140 5.75 -10.28 6.78
CA LEU A 140 5.74 -9.38 5.62
C LEU A 140 7.16 -9.10 5.12
N LEU A 141 8.09 -8.83 6.04
CA LEU A 141 9.49 -8.58 5.69
C LEU A 141 10.14 -9.82 5.06
N GLU A 142 9.92 -11.01 5.64
CA GLU A 142 10.41 -12.27 5.09
C GLU A 142 9.84 -12.51 3.68
N THR A 143 8.53 -12.32 3.49
CA THR A 143 7.90 -12.40 2.17
C THR A 143 8.52 -11.39 1.19
N ALA A 144 8.77 -10.16 1.62
CA ALA A 144 9.38 -9.13 0.76
C ALA A 144 10.83 -9.49 0.38
N LEU A 145 11.60 -10.09 1.30
CA LEU A 145 12.96 -10.56 1.04
C LEU A 145 12.97 -11.73 0.05
N ASP A 146 12.07 -12.69 0.22
CA ASP A 146 11.92 -13.81 -0.73
C ASP A 146 11.57 -13.29 -2.13
N LEU A 147 10.68 -12.30 -2.22
CA LEU A 147 10.29 -11.68 -3.48
C LEU A 147 11.42 -10.95 -4.20
N VAL A 148 12.39 -10.40 -3.47
CA VAL A 148 13.55 -9.73 -4.10
C VAL A 148 14.30 -10.67 -5.04
N THR A 149 14.29 -11.98 -4.77
CA THR A 149 14.98 -12.98 -5.62
C THR A 149 14.34 -13.15 -7.00
N TYR A 150 13.14 -12.61 -7.21
CA TYR A 150 12.41 -12.65 -8.49
C TYR A 150 12.64 -11.38 -9.34
N PHE A 151 13.20 -10.31 -8.76
CA PHE A 151 13.55 -9.05 -9.43
C PHE A 151 14.93 -9.10 -10.06
#